data_55e1b1b890496ea574a500cac68b192b
#
_entry.id   55e1b1b890496ea574a500cac68b192b
#
_cell.length_a   1.000
_cell.length_b   1.000
_cell.length_c   1.000
_cell.angle_alpha   90.00
_cell.angle_beta   90.00
_cell.angle_gamma   90.00
#
_symmetry.space_group_name_H-M   'P 1'
#
loop_
_entity.id
_entity.type
_entity.pdbx_description
1 polymer ?
#
loop_
_entity_poly.entity_id
_entity_poly.type
_entity_poly.pdbx_seq_one_letter_code
_entity_poly.pdbx_strand_id
1 'polypeptide(L)'
;EVKIMHLGPGHTKGDTVVWVPSEKVLFSGDLMEADAACYTGDAQLEEWPATLDALAALKPEKIVPGRGPALDTPESVASGFAYTRDFVSTLLSSAKEAVAMKLNLKQAMAHCRTKMDPKFGHVFIYEHCLPFDVTRAVDEASGIKHPRIWTAERDKEMWHGLQAAD
;
A
#
# COMPACT_ATOMS: atom_id res chain seq x y z
N GLU A 1 17.60 6.57 -23.60
CA GLU A 1 18.07 6.46 -22.22
C GLU A 1 16.97 5.81 -21.37
N VAL A 2 17.37 4.89 -20.50
CA VAL A 2 16.48 4.29 -19.48
C VAL A 2 17.12 4.54 -18.14
N LYS A 3 16.34 4.99 -17.14
CA LYS A 3 16.81 5.25 -15.78
C LYS A 3 16.19 4.25 -14.82
N ILE A 4 17.04 3.59 -14.04
CA ILE A 4 16.62 2.76 -12.91
C ILE A 4 16.82 3.60 -11.65
N MET A 5 15.75 3.80 -10.87
CA MET A 5 15.76 4.79 -9.80
C MET A 5 15.10 4.23 -8.54
N HIS A 6 15.69 4.54 -7.39
CA HIS A 6 15.02 4.45 -6.11
C HIS A 6 14.63 5.87 -5.67
N LEU A 7 13.34 6.12 -5.49
CA LEU A 7 12.80 7.46 -5.20
C LEU A 7 12.22 7.58 -3.79
N GLY A 8 12.32 6.53 -3.03
CA GLY A 8 11.86 6.44 -1.65
C GLY A 8 11.22 5.09 -1.37
N PRO A 9 11.02 4.76 -0.10
CA PRO A 9 10.33 3.56 0.31
C PRO A 9 8.81 3.71 0.13
N GLY A 10 8.11 2.61 -0.04
CA GLY A 10 6.66 2.57 -0.16
C GLY A 10 6.16 1.16 0.09
N HIS A 11 5.96 0.37 -0.98
CA HIS A 11 5.58 -1.03 -0.91
C HIS A 11 6.64 -1.87 -0.16
N THR A 12 7.91 -1.54 -0.38
CA THR A 12 9.06 -2.04 0.39
C THR A 12 10.07 -0.91 0.64
N LYS A 13 11.11 -1.21 1.41
CA LYS A 13 12.21 -0.27 1.64
C LYS A 13 13.09 -0.06 0.40
N GLY A 14 13.13 -1.04 -0.50
CA GLY A 14 14.04 -1.06 -1.65
C GLY A 14 13.35 -0.88 -3.01
N ASP A 15 12.16 -0.33 -3.04
CA ASP A 15 11.39 -0.15 -4.27
C ASP A 15 12.21 0.57 -5.34
N THR A 16 12.16 0.02 -6.54
CA THR A 16 12.91 0.53 -7.68
C THR A 16 11.96 0.67 -8.87
N VAL A 17 12.05 1.80 -9.55
CA VAL A 17 11.25 2.10 -10.73
C VAL A 17 12.12 2.21 -11.97
N VAL A 18 11.51 2.00 -13.13
CA VAL A 18 12.16 2.24 -14.41
C VAL A 18 11.49 3.43 -15.09
N TRP A 19 12.28 4.44 -15.41
CA TRP A 19 11.83 5.66 -16.07
C TRP A 19 12.41 5.76 -17.48
N VAL A 20 11.56 5.98 -18.48
CA VAL A 20 11.92 6.21 -19.88
C VAL A 20 11.60 7.66 -20.25
N PRO A 21 12.55 8.61 -20.08
CA PRO A 21 12.27 10.05 -20.24
C PRO A 21 11.77 10.46 -21.61
N SER A 22 12.29 9.84 -22.69
CA SER A 22 11.90 10.16 -24.07
C SER A 22 10.43 9.86 -24.35
N GLU A 23 9.89 8.84 -23.71
CA GLU A 23 8.51 8.38 -23.89
C GLU A 23 7.59 8.81 -22.76
N LYS A 24 8.15 9.42 -21.70
CA LYS A 24 7.48 9.74 -20.43
C LYS A 24 6.72 8.55 -19.84
N VAL A 25 7.31 7.36 -19.93
CA VAL A 25 6.76 6.11 -19.41
C VAL A 25 7.45 5.76 -18.10
N LEU A 26 6.66 5.54 -17.07
CA LEU A 26 7.10 5.07 -15.76
C LEU A 26 6.61 3.63 -15.53
N PHE A 27 7.53 2.72 -15.26
CA PHE A 27 7.23 1.40 -14.71
C PHE A 27 7.41 1.50 -13.20
N SER A 28 6.30 1.57 -12.48
CA SER A 28 6.31 1.86 -11.05
C SER A 28 6.48 0.63 -10.17
N GLY A 29 6.28 -0.57 -10.73
CA GLY A 29 6.11 -1.74 -9.89
C GLY A 29 5.01 -1.52 -8.87
N ASP A 30 5.07 -2.21 -7.74
CA ASP A 30 4.05 -2.19 -6.71
C ASP A 30 4.02 -0.89 -5.88
N LEU A 31 4.83 0.14 -6.25
CA LEU A 31 4.64 1.51 -5.73
C LEU A 31 3.32 2.13 -6.19
N MET A 32 2.75 1.64 -7.30
CA MET A 32 1.41 2.04 -7.76
C MET A 32 0.64 0.81 -8.22
N GLU A 33 -0.63 0.79 -7.87
CA GLU A 33 -1.58 -0.22 -8.31
C GLU A 33 -2.77 0.43 -9.01
N ALA A 34 -3.42 -0.30 -9.89
CA ALA A 34 -4.64 0.11 -10.56
C ALA A 34 -5.65 -1.04 -10.54
N ASP A 35 -6.86 -0.78 -10.05
CA ASP A 35 -7.93 -1.78 -9.91
C ASP A 35 -7.54 -3.04 -9.11
N ALA A 36 -6.52 -2.92 -8.27
CA ALA A 36 -6.03 -3.99 -7.40
C ALA A 36 -5.65 -3.41 -6.04
N ALA A 37 -5.78 -4.22 -4.98
CA ALA A 37 -5.34 -3.81 -3.65
C ALA A 37 -3.81 -3.67 -3.61
N CYS A 38 -3.34 -2.65 -2.90
CA CYS A 38 -1.93 -2.55 -2.57
C CYS A 38 -1.61 -3.59 -1.49
N TYR A 39 -0.66 -4.50 -1.75
CA TYR A 39 -0.11 -5.31 -0.67
C TYR A 39 0.82 -4.43 0.17
N THR A 40 0.59 -4.39 1.48
CA THR A 40 1.36 -3.51 2.36
C THR A 40 2.10 -4.24 3.48
N GLY A 41 2.15 -5.57 3.45
CA GLY A 41 2.78 -6.37 4.50
C GLY A 41 4.24 -6.02 4.82
N ASP A 42 4.98 -5.51 3.84
CA ASP A 42 6.37 -5.07 3.97
C ASP A 42 6.55 -3.55 3.81
N ALA A 43 5.44 -2.80 3.81
CA ALA A 43 5.42 -1.40 3.46
C ALA A 43 5.99 -0.46 4.52
N GLN A 44 6.35 0.74 4.05
CA GLN A 44 6.65 1.93 4.84
C GLN A 44 5.50 2.92 4.61
N LEU A 45 4.37 2.69 5.29
CA LEU A 45 3.10 3.37 5.00
C LEU A 45 3.16 4.88 5.20
N GLU A 46 3.88 5.34 6.23
CA GLU A 46 4.02 6.77 6.54
C GLU A 46 4.86 7.51 5.49
N GLU A 47 5.84 6.82 4.88
CA GLU A 47 6.76 7.39 3.90
C GLU A 47 6.22 7.28 2.46
N TRP A 48 5.34 6.31 2.18
CA TRP A 48 4.86 6.03 0.83
C TRP A 48 4.22 7.25 0.12
N PRO A 49 3.40 8.09 0.76
CA PRO A 49 2.87 9.29 0.11
C PRO A 49 3.94 10.23 -0.44
N ALA A 50 5.06 10.41 0.27
CA ALA A 50 6.18 11.23 -0.20
C ALA A 50 6.89 10.60 -1.41
N THR A 51 6.98 9.28 -1.45
CA THR A 51 7.50 8.55 -2.62
C THR A 51 6.58 8.72 -3.83
N LEU A 52 5.26 8.69 -3.65
CA LEU A 52 4.30 9.00 -4.73
C LEU A 52 4.48 10.43 -5.26
N ASP A 53 4.79 11.41 -4.39
CA ASP A 53 5.10 12.78 -4.82
C ASP A 53 6.38 12.83 -5.66
N ALA A 54 7.40 12.08 -5.29
CA ALA A 54 8.65 11.97 -6.06
C ALA A 54 8.42 11.31 -7.43
N LEU A 55 7.57 10.30 -7.51
CA LEU A 55 7.15 9.69 -8.79
C LEU A 55 6.39 10.71 -9.67
N ALA A 56 5.45 11.43 -9.08
CA ALA A 56 4.65 12.44 -9.79
C ALA A 56 5.51 13.60 -10.32
N ALA A 57 6.61 13.94 -9.61
CA ALA A 57 7.56 14.98 -10.04
C ALA A 57 8.29 14.64 -11.35
N LEU A 58 8.36 13.36 -11.74
CA LEU A 58 8.86 12.93 -13.06
C LEU A 58 7.92 13.35 -14.20
N LYS A 59 6.67 13.69 -13.88
CA LYS A 59 5.60 14.03 -14.84
C LYS A 59 5.38 12.94 -15.89
N PRO A 60 5.13 11.69 -15.46
CA PRO A 60 4.85 10.62 -16.40
C PRO A 60 3.55 10.89 -17.16
N GLU A 61 3.55 10.60 -18.45
CA GLU A 61 2.35 10.61 -19.29
C GLU A 61 1.71 9.22 -19.38
N LYS A 62 2.50 8.18 -19.07
CA LYS A 62 2.04 6.79 -18.99
C LYS A 62 2.69 6.09 -17.82
N ILE A 63 1.90 5.24 -17.14
CA ILE A 63 2.40 4.42 -16.03
C ILE A 63 2.04 2.95 -16.27
N VAL A 64 3.00 2.08 -16.07
CA VAL A 64 2.78 0.64 -15.96
C VAL A 64 2.85 0.30 -14.47
N PRO A 65 1.71 0.07 -13.82
CA PRO A 65 1.65 -0.26 -12.39
C PRO A 65 2.10 -1.70 -12.14
N GLY A 66 2.23 -2.07 -10.89
CA GLY A 66 2.53 -3.45 -10.47
C GLY A 66 1.40 -4.42 -10.81
N ARG A 67 0.16 -3.96 -10.66
CA ARG A 67 -1.05 -4.71 -11.02
C ARG A 67 -2.05 -3.78 -11.68
N GLY A 68 -2.91 -4.39 -12.52
CA GLY A 68 -3.96 -3.68 -13.24
C GLY A 68 -3.53 -3.16 -14.61
N PRO A 69 -4.40 -2.39 -15.28
CA PRO A 69 -4.14 -1.89 -16.62
C PRO A 69 -3.05 -0.80 -16.63
N ALA A 70 -2.38 -0.65 -17.76
CA ALA A 70 -1.54 0.51 -17.99
C ALA A 70 -2.37 1.80 -17.96
N LEU A 71 -1.83 2.84 -17.34
CA LEU A 71 -2.44 4.17 -17.23
C LEU A 71 -1.80 5.02 -18.33
N ASP A 72 -2.55 5.36 -19.36
CA ASP A 72 -2.03 5.97 -20.60
C ASP A 72 -2.74 7.25 -21.02
N THR A 73 -3.62 7.77 -20.15
CA THR A 73 -4.24 9.09 -20.29
C THR A 73 -3.93 9.97 -19.07
N PRO A 74 -3.95 11.30 -19.20
CA PRO A 74 -3.74 12.20 -18.06
C PRO A 74 -4.67 11.90 -16.88
N GLU A 75 -5.94 11.56 -17.17
CA GLU A 75 -6.95 11.25 -16.16
C GLU A 75 -6.64 9.93 -15.46
N SER A 76 -6.26 8.88 -16.20
CA SER A 76 -5.92 7.58 -15.61
C SER A 76 -4.64 7.65 -14.77
N VAL A 77 -3.63 8.39 -15.21
CA VAL A 77 -2.40 8.64 -14.46
C VAL A 77 -2.71 9.38 -13.15
N ALA A 78 -3.48 10.46 -13.21
CA ALA A 78 -3.88 11.21 -12.01
C ALA A 78 -4.73 10.35 -11.06
N SER A 79 -5.65 9.55 -11.60
CA SER A 79 -6.49 8.62 -10.83
C SER A 79 -5.65 7.53 -10.14
N GLY A 80 -4.64 6.97 -10.82
CA GLY A 80 -3.75 5.96 -10.25
C GLY A 80 -2.96 6.47 -9.04
N PHE A 81 -2.41 7.69 -9.13
CA PHE A 81 -1.76 8.34 -7.99
C PHE A 81 -2.74 8.58 -6.83
N ALA A 82 -3.93 9.10 -7.13
CA ALA A 82 -4.95 9.37 -6.12
C ALA A 82 -5.43 8.08 -5.45
N TYR A 83 -5.64 7.02 -6.24
CA TYR A 83 -6.07 5.71 -5.76
C TYR A 83 -5.07 5.10 -4.77
N THR A 84 -3.80 4.97 -5.16
CA THR A 84 -2.77 4.39 -4.31
C THR A 84 -2.59 5.19 -3.02
N ARG A 85 -2.58 6.53 -3.14
CA ARG A 85 -2.50 7.42 -1.98
C ARG A 85 -3.68 7.25 -1.04
N ASP A 86 -4.90 7.20 -1.56
CA ASP A 86 -6.12 7.04 -0.75
C ASP A 86 -6.13 5.69 -0.05
N PHE A 87 -5.73 4.61 -0.74
CA PHE A 87 -5.62 3.26 -0.16
C PHE A 87 -4.69 3.26 1.06
N VAL A 88 -3.45 3.69 0.86
CA VAL A 88 -2.40 3.70 1.90
C VAL A 88 -2.78 4.61 3.06
N SER A 89 -3.28 5.82 2.77
CA SER A 89 -3.65 6.79 3.79
C SER A 89 -4.88 6.36 4.59
N THR A 90 -5.89 5.77 3.93
CA THR A 90 -7.08 5.25 4.61
C THR A 90 -6.72 4.08 5.53
N LEU A 91 -5.88 3.16 5.06
CA LEU A 91 -5.42 2.03 5.86
C LEU A 91 -4.67 2.49 7.11
N LEU A 92 -3.64 3.34 6.93
CA LEU A 92 -2.81 3.79 8.04
C LEU A 92 -3.59 4.64 9.05
N SER A 93 -4.47 5.54 8.58
CA SER A 93 -5.28 6.34 9.50
C SER A 93 -6.24 5.46 10.32
N SER A 94 -6.86 4.47 9.70
CA SER A 94 -7.75 3.52 10.37
C SER A 94 -7.00 2.68 11.42
N ALA A 95 -5.78 2.26 11.11
CA ALA A 95 -4.92 1.53 12.04
C ALA A 95 -4.49 2.43 13.23
N LYS A 96 -4.15 3.70 12.98
CA LYS A 96 -3.85 4.68 14.05
C LYS A 96 -5.04 4.87 14.98
N GLU A 97 -6.27 4.96 14.44
CA GLU A 97 -7.49 5.02 15.25
C GLU A 97 -7.65 3.75 16.11
N ALA A 98 -7.49 2.57 15.51
CA ALA A 98 -7.61 1.29 16.21
C ALA A 98 -6.60 1.17 17.36
N VAL A 99 -5.34 1.56 17.14
CA VAL A 99 -4.29 1.57 18.17
C VAL A 99 -4.63 2.55 19.29
N ALA A 100 -5.10 3.75 18.97
CA ALA A 100 -5.53 4.75 19.97
C ALA A 100 -6.69 4.24 20.83
N MET A 101 -7.59 3.43 20.25
CA MET A 101 -8.70 2.77 20.93
C MET A 101 -8.28 1.50 21.68
N LYS A 102 -6.99 1.09 21.60
CA LYS A 102 -6.42 -0.14 22.20
C LYS A 102 -7.13 -1.42 21.75
N LEU A 103 -7.56 -1.46 20.50
CA LEU A 103 -8.21 -2.63 19.91
C LEU A 103 -7.18 -3.77 19.71
N ASN A 104 -7.61 -5.01 19.94
CA ASN A 104 -6.83 -6.17 19.53
C ASN A 104 -6.84 -6.32 17.99
N LEU A 105 -6.04 -7.22 17.42
CA LEU A 105 -5.91 -7.33 15.96
C LEU A 105 -7.24 -7.64 15.25
N LYS A 106 -8.07 -8.52 15.83
CA LYS A 106 -9.41 -8.84 15.30
C LYS A 106 -10.30 -7.60 15.23
N GLN A 107 -10.35 -6.85 16.33
CA GLN A 107 -11.14 -5.62 16.44
C GLN A 107 -10.57 -4.52 15.50
N ALA A 108 -9.24 -4.40 15.41
CA ALA A 108 -8.57 -3.48 14.48
C ALA A 108 -8.90 -3.82 13.02
N MET A 109 -8.92 -5.12 12.66
CA MET A 109 -9.35 -5.59 11.35
C MET A 109 -10.80 -5.15 11.05
N ALA A 110 -11.72 -5.39 11.99
CA ALA A 110 -13.12 -4.99 11.83
C ALA A 110 -13.24 -3.46 11.68
N HIS A 111 -12.48 -2.68 12.47
CA HIS A 111 -12.44 -1.23 12.39
C HIS A 111 -11.91 -0.74 11.03
N CYS A 112 -10.77 -1.27 10.57
CA CYS A 112 -10.19 -0.93 9.26
C CYS A 112 -11.18 -1.24 8.12
N ARG A 113 -11.87 -2.38 8.15
CA ARG A 113 -12.89 -2.73 7.16
C ARG A 113 -13.99 -1.68 7.05
N THR A 114 -14.41 -1.04 8.14
CA THR A 114 -15.46 0.00 8.07
C THR A 114 -15.09 1.18 7.16
N LYS A 115 -13.78 1.44 6.98
CA LYS A 115 -13.25 2.53 6.16
C LYS A 115 -12.77 2.05 4.78
N MET A 116 -12.19 0.84 4.74
CA MET A 116 -11.58 0.28 3.54
C MET A 116 -12.60 -0.37 2.60
N ASP A 117 -13.52 -1.20 3.14
CA ASP A 117 -14.47 -1.96 2.31
C ASP A 117 -15.34 -1.08 1.40
N PRO A 118 -15.89 0.07 1.84
CA PRO A 118 -16.70 0.92 0.96
C PRO A 118 -15.93 1.47 -0.24
N LYS A 119 -14.61 1.62 -0.13
CA LYS A 119 -13.75 2.17 -1.17
C LYS A 119 -13.08 1.09 -2.01
N PHE A 120 -12.60 0.02 -1.37
CA PHE A 120 -11.65 -0.92 -1.97
C PHE A 120 -12.11 -2.38 -1.90
N GLY A 121 -13.21 -2.70 -1.22
CA GLY A 121 -13.68 -4.08 -1.03
C GLY A 121 -13.98 -4.84 -2.33
N HIS A 122 -14.11 -4.13 -3.44
CA HIS A 122 -14.42 -4.69 -4.76
C HIS A 122 -13.20 -4.93 -5.65
N VAL A 123 -12.01 -4.42 -5.26
CA VAL A 123 -10.84 -4.51 -6.13
C VAL A 123 -10.15 -5.88 -6.03
N PHE A 124 -9.41 -6.21 -7.09
CA PHE A 124 -8.73 -7.49 -7.18
C PHE A 124 -7.79 -7.72 -5.98
N ILE A 125 -7.73 -8.95 -5.48
CA ILE A 125 -6.92 -9.44 -4.35
C ILE A 125 -7.12 -8.73 -2.98
N TYR A 126 -8.09 -7.83 -2.84
CA TYR A 126 -8.32 -7.10 -1.60
C TYR A 126 -8.46 -8.01 -0.38
N GLU A 127 -9.33 -9.00 -0.42
CA GLU A 127 -9.56 -9.92 0.69
C GLU A 127 -8.32 -10.76 1.05
N HIS A 128 -7.47 -11.04 0.05
CA HIS A 128 -6.23 -11.77 0.27
C HIS A 128 -5.18 -10.90 0.97
N CYS A 129 -5.05 -9.64 0.58
CA CYS A 129 -4.04 -8.73 1.12
C CYS A 129 -4.40 -8.17 2.50
N LEU A 130 -5.68 -7.91 2.75
CA LEU A 130 -6.14 -7.15 3.90
C LEU A 130 -5.63 -7.65 5.27
N PRO A 131 -5.53 -8.97 5.57
CA PRO A 131 -4.97 -9.44 6.83
C PRO A 131 -3.51 -8.97 7.06
N PHE A 132 -2.70 -9.04 6.03
CA PHE A 132 -1.30 -8.59 6.04
C PHE A 132 -1.22 -7.07 6.15
N ASP A 133 -2.06 -6.38 5.39
CA ASP A 133 -2.13 -4.93 5.31
C ASP A 133 -2.48 -4.31 6.67
N VAL A 134 -3.54 -4.81 7.30
CA VAL A 134 -3.96 -4.33 8.63
C VAL A 134 -2.92 -4.67 9.69
N THR A 135 -2.35 -5.89 9.66
CA THR A 135 -1.31 -6.29 10.62
C THR A 135 -0.10 -5.36 10.52
N ARG A 136 0.38 -5.06 9.30
CA ARG A 136 1.50 -4.13 9.09
C ARG A 136 1.15 -2.71 9.51
N ALA A 137 -0.05 -2.24 9.16
CA ALA A 137 -0.49 -0.89 9.52
C ALA A 137 -0.62 -0.70 11.04
N VAL A 138 -1.09 -1.72 11.77
CA VAL A 138 -1.14 -1.73 13.23
C VAL A 138 0.27 -1.75 13.84
N ASP A 139 1.19 -2.56 13.30
CA ASP A 139 2.60 -2.57 13.69
C ASP A 139 3.19 -1.15 13.57
N GLU A 140 3.03 -0.49 12.42
CA GLU A 140 3.57 0.84 12.17
C GLU A 140 2.93 1.92 13.06
N ALA A 141 1.61 1.88 13.20
CA ALA A 141 0.86 2.77 14.09
C ALA A 141 1.25 2.59 15.57
N SER A 142 1.72 1.40 15.95
CA SER A 142 2.24 1.08 17.29
C SER A 142 3.73 1.43 17.48
N GLY A 143 4.37 2.04 16.47
CA GLY A 143 5.77 2.49 16.53
C GLY A 143 6.79 1.49 15.98
N ILE A 144 6.39 0.37 15.42
CA ILE A 144 7.27 -0.58 14.73
C ILE A 144 7.55 -0.05 13.32
N LYS A 145 8.55 0.83 13.20
CA LYS A 145 8.88 1.54 11.95
C LYS A 145 9.32 0.61 10.81
N HIS A 146 10.03 -0.47 11.12
CA HIS A 146 10.51 -1.41 10.11
C HIS A 146 9.62 -2.65 10.06
N PRO A 147 9.20 -3.07 8.86
CA PRO A 147 8.42 -4.29 8.72
C PRO A 147 9.15 -5.49 9.33
N ARG A 148 8.40 -6.31 10.04
CA ARG A 148 8.88 -7.60 10.51
C ARG A 148 8.82 -8.59 9.33
N ILE A 149 9.89 -9.39 9.15
CA ILE A 149 9.94 -10.39 8.08
C ILE A 149 8.79 -11.38 8.25
N TRP A 150 8.07 -11.66 7.16
CA TRP A 150 7.03 -12.68 7.13
C TRP A 150 7.64 -14.08 7.17
N THR A 151 7.35 -14.81 8.24
CA THR A 151 7.71 -16.20 8.45
C THR A 151 6.44 -17.00 8.72
N ALA A 152 6.53 -18.32 8.65
CA ALA A 152 5.40 -19.19 8.99
C ALA A 152 4.90 -18.98 10.44
N GLU A 153 5.80 -18.59 11.35
CA GLU A 153 5.45 -18.27 12.74
C GLU A 153 4.65 -16.97 12.80
N ARG A 154 5.06 -15.94 12.04
CA ARG A 154 4.33 -14.67 11.98
C ARG A 154 2.97 -14.82 11.34
N ASP A 155 2.85 -15.63 10.30
CA ASP A 155 1.54 -15.97 9.72
C ASP A 155 0.60 -16.60 10.75
N LYS A 156 1.11 -17.54 11.56
CA LYS A 156 0.34 -18.14 12.65
C LYS A 156 -0.02 -17.12 13.73
N GLU A 157 0.91 -16.24 14.11
CA GLU A 157 0.67 -15.14 15.07
C GLU A 157 -0.48 -14.24 14.59
N MET A 158 -0.42 -13.79 13.35
CA MET A 158 -1.46 -12.99 12.72
C MET A 158 -2.80 -13.74 12.73
N TRP A 159 -2.81 -14.99 12.27
CA TRP A 159 -4.01 -15.80 12.20
C TRP A 159 -4.66 -15.99 13.58
N HIS A 160 -3.86 -16.31 14.61
CA HIS A 160 -4.36 -16.41 15.97
C HIS A 160 -4.89 -15.09 16.50
N GLY A 161 -4.22 -13.97 16.20
CA GLY A 161 -4.68 -12.64 16.58
C GLY A 161 -6.03 -12.27 15.95
N LEU A 162 -6.28 -12.67 14.69
CA LEU A 162 -7.55 -12.48 14.00
C LEU A 162 -8.69 -13.36 14.55
N GLN A 163 -8.36 -14.45 15.25
CA GLN A 163 -9.33 -15.37 15.85
C GLN A 163 -9.51 -15.17 17.37
N ALA A 164 -8.80 -14.20 17.95
CA ALA A 164 -8.88 -13.93 19.38
C ALA A 164 -10.32 -13.70 19.86
N ALA A 165 -10.61 -14.09 21.10
CA ALA A 165 -11.88 -13.74 21.73
C ALA A 165 -11.98 -12.21 21.89
N ASP A 166 -13.21 -11.72 21.85
CA ASP A 166 -13.51 -10.29 22.04
C ASP A 166 -13.27 -9.86 23.48
#